data_f692c1b5f28a2763a8e465486ef8a9d0
#
_entry.id   f692c1b5f28a2763a8e465486ef8a9d0
#
_cell.length_a   1.000
_cell.length_b   1.000
_cell.length_c   1.000
_cell.angle_alpha   90.00
_cell.angle_beta   90.00
_cell.angle_gamma   90.00
#
_symmetry.space_group_name_H-M   'P 1'
#
loop_
_entity.id
_entity.type
_entity.pdbx_description
1 polymer ?
#
loop_
_entity_poly.entity_id
_entity_poly.type
_entity_poly.pdbx_seq_one_letter_code
_entity_poly.pdbx_strand_id
1 'polypeptide(L)'
;MHWYNIKISKQKGKQMSVIKEQDIIDSIADACQYISYFHPEDFVKSIVEAYENEQSEAAKNALGQILINSKMCALGHRPLCQDTGSVNIFVRV
;
A
#
# COMPACT_ATOMS: atom_id res chain seq x y z
N MET A 1 5.74 -9.45 -1.33
CA MET A 1 4.58 -8.63 -0.90
C MET A 1 4.98 -7.84 0.34
N HIS A 2 4.95 -6.54 0.24
CA HIS A 2 5.23 -5.70 1.40
C HIS A 2 4.04 -5.71 2.34
N TRP A 3 4.30 -6.11 3.55
CA TRP A 3 3.32 -5.97 4.62
C TRP A 3 3.40 -4.56 5.16
N TYR A 4 2.30 -3.86 5.12
CA TYR A 4 2.22 -2.56 5.74
C TYR A 4 2.28 -2.73 7.26
N ASN A 5 3.37 -2.29 7.86
CA ASN A 5 3.50 -2.28 9.30
C ASN A 5 2.76 -1.08 9.86
N ILE A 6 1.57 -1.31 10.40
CA ILE A 6 0.86 -0.29 11.14
C ILE A 6 1.61 -0.09 12.44
N LYS A 7 2.30 1.05 12.54
CA LYS A 7 2.88 1.46 13.81
C LYS A 7 1.78 2.08 14.65
N ILE A 8 1.25 1.31 15.56
CA ILE A 8 0.47 1.88 16.63
C ILE A 8 1.43 2.76 17.44
N SER A 9 1.14 4.05 17.54
CA SER A 9 2.03 4.99 18.21
C SER A 9 2.25 4.55 19.64
N LYS A 10 3.48 4.15 19.94
CA LYS A 10 3.88 3.89 21.31
C LYS A 10 4.04 5.21 22.02
N GLN A 11 3.32 5.41 23.08
CA GLN A 11 3.61 6.52 23.96
C GLN A 11 5.03 6.32 24.52
N LYS A 12 5.88 7.31 24.27
CA LYS A 12 7.27 7.25 24.71
C LYS A 12 7.39 7.06 26.23
N GLY A 13 8.16 6.07 26.62
CA GLY A 13 8.66 5.95 27.97
C GLY A 13 7.71 5.37 29.00
N LYS A 14 6.62 4.76 28.59
CA LYS A 14 5.69 4.17 29.56
C LYS A 14 5.60 2.67 29.45
N GLN A 15 5.51 2.04 30.62
CA GLN A 15 5.56 0.61 30.76
C GLN A 15 4.33 -0.10 30.20
N MET A 16 3.19 0.54 30.20
CA MET A 16 1.93 -0.08 29.76
C MET A 16 1.22 0.83 28.80
N SER A 17 1.13 0.35 27.57
CA SER A 17 0.31 1.01 26.58
C SER A 17 -1.10 0.45 26.67
N VAL A 18 -2.03 1.28 27.09
CA VAL A 18 -3.44 0.93 26.97
C VAL A 18 -3.87 1.27 25.54
N ILE A 19 -4.11 0.24 24.76
CA ILE A 19 -4.62 0.39 23.39
C ILE A 19 -6.13 0.51 23.49
N LYS A 20 -6.64 1.66 23.08
CA LYS A 20 -8.08 1.90 23.02
C LYS A 20 -8.66 1.28 21.77
N GLU A 21 -9.90 0.83 21.84
CA GLU A 21 -10.63 0.34 20.68
C GLU A 21 -10.61 1.34 19.53
N GLN A 22 -10.77 2.62 19.82
CA GLN A 22 -10.76 3.67 18.80
C GLN A 22 -9.41 3.78 18.08
N ASP A 23 -8.30 3.56 18.78
CA ASP A 23 -6.97 3.57 18.16
C ASP A 23 -6.84 2.46 17.11
N ILE A 24 -7.41 1.29 17.40
CA ILE A 24 -7.43 0.17 16.45
C ILE A 24 -8.29 0.52 15.23
N ILE A 25 -9.48 1.05 15.47
CA ILE A 25 -10.41 1.44 14.40
C ILE A 25 -9.74 2.47 13.47
N ASP A 26 -9.16 3.51 14.03
CA ASP A 26 -8.52 4.58 13.25
C ASP A 26 -7.31 4.06 12.48
N SER A 27 -6.50 3.21 13.10
CA SER A 27 -5.33 2.63 12.45
C SER A 27 -5.71 1.73 11.28
N ILE A 28 -6.76 0.93 11.42
CA ILE A 28 -7.24 0.06 10.34
C ILE A 28 -7.82 0.90 9.21
N ALA A 29 -8.61 1.92 9.53
CA ALA A 29 -9.17 2.81 8.52
C ALA A 29 -8.08 3.51 7.72
N ASP A 30 -7.07 4.05 8.38
CA ASP A 30 -5.93 4.70 7.74
C ASP A 30 -5.13 3.73 6.87
N ALA A 31 -4.89 2.53 7.37
CA ALA A 31 -4.17 1.50 6.63
C ALA A 31 -4.93 1.06 5.38
N CYS A 32 -6.24 0.87 5.47
CA CYS A 32 -7.08 0.50 4.34
C CYS A 32 -7.05 1.58 3.25
N GLN A 33 -7.08 2.84 3.62
CA GLN A 33 -6.94 3.95 2.68
C GLN A 33 -5.56 3.94 2.02
N TYR A 34 -4.52 3.82 2.82
CA TYR A 34 -3.14 3.83 2.33
C TYR A 34 -2.89 2.72 1.31
N ILE A 35 -3.24 1.49 1.64
CA ILE A 35 -3.03 0.37 0.73
C ILE A 35 -3.92 0.44 -0.51
N SER A 36 -5.00 1.20 -0.47
CA SER A 36 -5.88 1.41 -1.63
C SER A 36 -5.30 2.43 -2.62
N TYR A 37 -4.49 3.38 -2.14
CA TYR A 37 -3.99 4.47 -2.97
C TYR A 37 -2.54 4.29 -3.41
N PHE A 38 -1.77 3.51 -2.67
CA PHE A 38 -0.32 3.40 -2.89
C PHE A 38 0.11 1.96 -3.11
N HIS A 39 0.84 1.74 -4.19
CA HIS A 39 1.59 0.50 -4.34
C HIS A 39 2.83 0.54 -3.45
N PRO A 40 3.28 -0.62 -2.94
CA PRO A 40 4.58 -0.69 -2.26
C PRO A 40 5.72 -0.22 -3.16
N GLU A 41 6.73 0.40 -2.56
CA GLU A 41 7.87 0.95 -3.31
C GLU A 41 8.62 -0.12 -4.11
N ASP A 42 8.83 -1.29 -3.54
CA ASP A 42 9.49 -2.41 -4.20
C ASP A 42 8.69 -2.92 -5.40
N PHE A 43 7.36 -2.94 -5.30
CA PHE A 43 6.49 -3.28 -6.42
C PHE A 43 6.67 -2.29 -7.57
N VAL A 44 6.60 -0.99 -7.29
CA VAL A 44 6.78 0.06 -8.29
C VAL A 44 8.14 -0.05 -8.96
N LYS A 45 9.19 -0.26 -8.17
CA LYS A 45 10.55 -0.46 -8.68
C LYS A 45 10.63 -1.66 -9.63
N SER A 46 10.03 -2.77 -9.25
CA SER A 46 10.00 -3.98 -10.10
C SER A 46 9.28 -3.73 -11.42
N ILE A 47 8.17 -2.98 -11.40
CA ILE A 47 7.45 -2.65 -12.63
C ILE A 47 8.25 -1.69 -13.51
N VAL A 48 8.97 -0.74 -12.94
CA VAL A 48 9.86 0.16 -13.70
C VAL A 48 10.96 -0.64 -14.39
N GLU A 49 11.61 -1.55 -13.67
CA GLU A 49 12.65 -2.42 -14.23
C GLU A 49 12.09 -3.30 -15.36
N ALA A 50 10.91 -3.88 -15.16
CA ALA A 50 10.24 -4.66 -16.19
C ALA A 50 9.91 -3.81 -17.43
N TYR A 51 9.44 -2.58 -17.23
CA TYR A 51 9.16 -1.65 -18.32
C TYR A 51 10.41 -1.33 -19.14
N GLU A 52 11.52 -1.08 -18.47
CA GLU A 52 12.79 -0.75 -19.15
C GLU A 52 13.35 -1.92 -19.95
N ASN A 53 13.12 -3.14 -19.47
CA ASN A 53 13.67 -4.35 -20.08
C ASN A 53 12.71 -5.03 -21.07
N GLU A 54 11.47 -4.58 -21.17
CA GLU A 54 10.46 -5.21 -22.05
C GLU A 54 10.75 -4.91 -23.51
N GLN A 55 10.72 -5.95 -24.33
CA GLN A 55 10.95 -5.85 -25.77
C GLN A 55 9.66 -5.70 -26.58
N SER A 56 8.56 -6.25 -26.10
CA SER A 56 7.28 -6.18 -26.75
C SER A 56 6.63 -4.81 -26.51
N GLU A 57 6.22 -4.13 -27.59
CA GLU A 57 5.53 -2.85 -27.51
C GLU A 57 4.21 -2.96 -26.72
N ALA A 58 3.43 -3.99 -26.98
CA ALA A 58 2.16 -4.20 -26.29
C ALA A 58 2.36 -4.42 -24.77
N ALA A 59 3.32 -5.25 -24.42
CA ALA A 59 3.63 -5.51 -23.01
C ALA A 59 4.21 -4.26 -22.33
N LYS A 60 5.05 -3.52 -23.03
CA LYS A 60 5.62 -2.26 -22.53
C LYS A 60 4.53 -1.22 -22.27
N ASN A 61 3.58 -1.11 -23.18
CA ASN A 61 2.44 -0.22 -22.99
C ASN A 61 1.59 -0.63 -21.78
N ALA A 62 1.36 -1.92 -21.58
CA ALA A 62 0.63 -2.42 -20.41
C ALA A 62 1.35 -2.06 -19.10
N LEU A 63 2.65 -2.27 -19.03
CA LEU A 63 3.47 -1.89 -17.87
C LEU A 63 3.42 -0.36 -17.63
N GLY A 64 3.49 0.42 -18.70
CA GLY A 64 3.37 1.87 -18.64
C GLY A 64 2.03 2.32 -18.07
N GLN A 65 0.93 1.67 -18.44
CA GLN A 65 -0.40 1.94 -17.90
C GLN A 65 -0.47 1.67 -16.39
N ILE A 66 0.16 0.59 -15.94
CA ILE A 66 0.24 0.28 -14.50
C ILE A 66 0.98 1.40 -13.75
N LEU A 67 2.10 1.87 -14.29
CA LEU A 67 2.88 2.94 -13.67
C LEU A 67 2.13 4.27 -13.64
N ILE A 68 1.44 4.61 -14.72
CA ILE A 68 0.62 5.81 -14.79
C ILE A 68 -0.52 5.74 -13.76
N ASN A 69 -1.21 4.61 -13.69
CA ASN A 69 -2.27 4.40 -12.71
C ASN A 69 -1.74 4.54 -11.29
N SER A 70 -0.60 3.93 -10.98
CA SER A 70 0.04 4.03 -9.67
C SER A 70 0.30 5.49 -9.28
N LYS A 71 0.87 6.27 -10.20
CA LYS A 71 1.16 7.68 -9.96
C LYS A 71 -0.10 8.52 -9.77
N MET A 72 -1.09 8.33 -10.62
CA MET A 72 -2.36 9.07 -10.55
C MET A 72 -3.10 8.77 -9.24
N CYS A 73 -3.12 7.53 -8.81
CA CYS A 73 -3.78 7.14 -7.58
C CYS A 73 -3.05 7.69 -6.35
N ALA A 74 -1.73 7.64 -6.35
CA ALA A 74 -0.92 8.20 -5.26
C ALA A 74 -1.11 9.71 -5.12
N LEU A 75 -1.11 10.44 -6.24
CA LEU A 75 -1.27 11.90 -6.23
C LEU A 75 -2.71 12.34 -5.96
N GLY A 76 -3.69 11.62 -6.50
CA GLY A 76 -5.10 11.97 -6.39
C GLY A 76 -5.84 11.33 -5.24
N HIS A 77 -5.20 10.48 -4.47
CA HIS A 77 -5.81 9.65 -3.42
C HIS A 77 -7.03 8.90 -3.96
N ARG A 78 -6.83 8.21 -5.07
CA ARG A 78 -7.86 7.40 -5.72
C ARG A 78 -7.50 5.93 -5.62
N PRO A 79 -8.50 5.05 -5.56
CA PRO A 79 -8.21 3.62 -5.49
C PRO A 79 -7.43 3.12 -6.70
N LEU A 80 -6.43 2.30 -6.44
CA LEU A 80 -5.70 1.59 -7.48
C LEU A 80 -6.62 0.64 -8.23
N CYS A 81 -6.33 0.42 -9.52
CA CYS A 81 -7.02 -0.58 -10.32
C CYS A 81 -6.56 -1.97 -9.88
N GLN A 82 -7.42 -2.68 -9.19
CA GLN A 82 -7.14 -4.03 -8.68
C GLN A 82 -8.43 -4.79 -8.44
N ASP A 83 -8.32 -6.10 -8.40
CA ASP A 83 -9.45 -6.95 -8.07
C ASP A 83 -9.91 -6.71 -6.63
N THR A 84 -11.21 -6.83 -6.41
CA THR A 84 -11.78 -6.81 -5.06
C THR A 84 -11.34 -8.08 -4.34
N GLY A 85 -10.55 -7.92 -3.30
CA GLY A 85 -10.03 -9.01 -2.51
C GLY A 85 -10.70 -9.15 -1.16
N SER A 86 -10.03 -9.85 -0.27
CA SER A 86 -10.39 -9.93 1.13
C SER A 86 -9.45 -9.06 1.97
N VAL A 87 -9.96 -8.55 3.07
CA VAL A 87 -9.15 -7.81 4.04
C VAL A 87 -8.62 -8.78 5.08
N ASN A 88 -7.31 -8.90 5.17
CA ASN A 88 -6.64 -9.71 6.17
C ASN A 88 -5.80 -8.80 7.06
N ILE A 89 -6.02 -8.90 8.36
CA ILE A 89 -5.35 -8.04 9.33
C ILE A 89 -4.53 -8.92 10.28
N PHE A 90 -3.24 -8.64 10.36
CA PHE A 90 -2.32 -9.33 11.26
C PHE A 90 -1.88 -8.35 12.34
N VAL A 91 -2.19 -8.67 13.58
CA VAL A 91 -1.85 -7.83 14.73
C VAL A 91 -0.79 -8.54 15.55
N ARG A 92 0.31 -7.83 15.78
CA ARG A 92 1.37 -8.30 16.67
C ARG A 92 1.23 -7.57 18.01
N VAL A 93 1.02 -8.35 19.04
CA VAL A 93 0.90 -7.83 20.40
C VAL A 93 2.22 -7.90 21.11
#